data_18632fa51a45383ef92f3fa1946a9faf
#
_entry.id   18632fa51a45383ef92f3fa1946a9faf
#
_cell.length_a   1.000
_cell.length_b   1.000
_cell.length_c   1.000
_cell.angle_alpha   90.00
_cell.angle_beta   90.00
_cell.angle_gamma   90.00
#
_symmetry.space_group_name_H-M   'P 1'
#
loop_
_entity.id
_entity.type
_entity.pdbx_description
1 polymer ?
#
loop_
_entity_poly.entity_id
_entity_poly.type
_entity_poly.pdbx_seq_one_letter_code
_entity_poly.pdbx_strand_id
1 'polypeptide(L)'
;LLWFMGDPAEVYGDASIMNHDIETEDVGLALLRYGNGARGVIVGTTTFPKNAYFSAEVHGTEGGILIDAALDGTARYFGDDLEQKLAAIDNPIHNIVEDIVSAVTQGTQLRVDGVEGRRTVALLETIYASSKARTALALGAAL
;
A
#
# COMPACT_ATOMS: atom_id res chain seq x y z
N LEU A 1 -1.32 1.23 -1.00
CA LEU A 1 -0.61 1.76 -2.17
C LEU A 1 -1.23 1.24 -3.47
N LEU A 2 -1.39 -0.08 -3.63
CA LEU A 2 -2.01 -0.69 -4.81
C LEU A 2 -3.41 -0.12 -5.11
N TRP A 3 -4.16 0.22 -4.08
CA TRP A 3 -5.51 0.78 -4.22
C TRP A 3 -5.50 2.19 -4.83
N PHE A 4 -4.52 3.02 -4.47
CA PHE A 4 -4.40 4.40 -4.97
C PHE A 4 -3.72 4.46 -6.33
N MET A 5 -2.68 3.64 -6.53
CA MET A 5 -1.75 3.78 -7.64
C MET A 5 -1.92 2.69 -8.71
N GLY A 6 -2.70 1.64 -8.41
CA GLY A 6 -2.74 0.44 -9.24
C GLY A 6 -1.49 -0.43 -9.10
N ASP A 7 -1.29 -1.33 -10.05
CA ASP A 7 -0.16 -2.24 -10.06
C ASP A 7 1.11 -1.58 -10.60
N PRO A 8 2.24 -1.68 -9.90
CA PRO A 8 3.52 -1.24 -10.46
C PRO A 8 3.95 -2.15 -11.62
N ALA A 9 4.55 -1.55 -12.62
CA ALA A 9 5.13 -2.29 -13.75
C ALA A 9 6.46 -2.97 -13.36
N GLU A 10 7.21 -2.35 -12.44
CA GLU A 10 8.53 -2.81 -12.02
C GLU A 10 8.74 -2.53 -10.53
N VAL A 11 9.37 -3.48 -9.86
CA VAL A 11 9.64 -3.47 -8.42
C VAL A 11 11.12 -3.75 -8.18
N TYR A 12 11.79 -2.88 -7.43
CA TYR A 12 13.11 -3.14 -6.86
C TYR A 12 12.98 -3.25 -5.35
N GLY A 13 13.31 -4.41 -4.79
CA GLY A 13 13.20 -4.69 -3.36
C GLY A 13 14.55 -4.87 -2.69
N ASP A 14 14.61 -4.53 -1.41
CA ASP A 14 15.70 -4.86 -0.50
C ASP A 14 15.11 -5.27 0.85
N ALA A 15 15.30 -6.52 1.22
CA ALA A 15 14.83 -7.11 2.47
C ALA A 15 16.01 -7.72 3.22
N SER A 16 16.19 -7.34 4.49
CA SER A 16 17.35 -7.72 5.28
C SER A 16 17.01 -7.89 6.76
N ILE A 17 17.80 -8.69 7.46
CA ILE A 17 17.82 -8.81 8.92
C ILE A 17 18.97 -7.93 9.43
N MET A 18 18.65 -6.91 10.21
CA MET A 18 19.61 -5.93 10.68
C MET A 18 19.82 -5.93 12.19
N ASN A 19 18.79 -6.22 12.96
CA ASN A 19 18.84 -6.05 14.41
C ASN A 19 18.30 -7.24 15.22
N HIS A 20 17.30 -7.95 14.72
CA HIS A 20 16.66 -9.04 15.44
C HIS A 20 17.22 -10.41 15.04
N ASP A 21 17.19 -11.37 15.96
CA ASP A 21 17.47 -12.78 15.67
C ASP A 21 16.17 -13.49 15.30
N ILE A 22 15.78 -13.34 14.02
CA ILE A 22 14.52 -13.85 13.46
C ILE A 22 14.74 -14.48 12.08
N GLU A 23 13.80 -15.28 11.63
CA GLU A 23 13.89 -16.00 10.35
C GLU A 23 13.48 -15.16 9.13
N THR A 24 12.85 -14.01 9.35
CA THR A 24 12.38 -13.10 8.30
C THR A 24 13.09 -11.75 8.39
N GLU A 25 12.84 -10.85 7.44
CA GLU A 25 13.39 -9.51 7.47
C GLU A 25 12.83 -8.68 8.64
N ASP A 26 13.63 -7.78 9.16
CA ASP A 26 13.22 -6.71 10.07
C ASP A 26 13.34 -5.32 9.45
N VAL A 27 13.89 -5.24 8.23
CA VAL A 27 13.89 -4.08 7.36
C VAL A 27 13.54 -4.50 5.94
N GLY A 28 12.49 -3.92 5.39
CA GLY A 28 12.06 -4.10 4.01
C GLY A 28 11.91 -2.76 3.30
N LEU A 29 12.52 -2.62 2.14
CA LEU A 29 12.45 -1.45 1.28
C LEU A 29 12.00 -1.86 -0.11
N ALA A 30 11.20 -1.01 -0.76
CA ALA A 30 10.91 -1.20 -2.18
C ALA A 30 10.79 0.12 -2.92
N LEU A 31 11.33 0.15 -4.14
CA LEU A 31 11.10 1.19 -5.13
C LEU A 31 10.15 0.64 -6.20
N LEU A 32 9.10 1.39 -6.49
CA LEU A 32 8.06 1.01 -7.43
C LEU A 32 8.07 1.95 -8.64
N ARG A 33 7.96 1.38 -9.81
CA ARG A 33 7.79 2.11 -11.06
C ARG A 33 6.46 1.74 -11.70
N TYR A 34 5.64 2.73 -11.99
CA TYR A 34 4.34 2.55 -12.61
C TYR A 34 4.39 2.85 -14.11
N GLY A 35 3.51 2.21 -14.88
CA GLY A 35 3.46 2.39 -16.34
C GLY A 35 3.12 3.81 -16.78
N ASN A 36 2.40 4.58 -15.96
CA ASN A 36 2.08 5.99 -16.21
C ASN A 36 3.23 6.97 -15.84
N GLY A 37 4.39 6.44 -15.44
CA GLY A 37 5.54 7.26 -15.08
C GLY A 37 5.65 7.61 -13.59
N ALA A 38 4.63 7.32 -12.77
CA ALA A 38 4.68 7.53 -11.33
C ALA A 38 5.75 6.66 -10.65
N ARG A 39 6.15 7.07 -9.46
CA ARG A 39 7.11 6.37 -8.60
C ARG A 39 6.53 6.18 -7.22
N GLY A 40 6.88 5.07 -6.59
CA GLY A 40 6.50 4.80 -5.21
C GLY A 40 7.68 4.26 -4.40
N VAL A 41 7.59 4.44 -3.10
CA VAL A 41 8.53 3.90 -2.12
C VAL A 41 7.73 3.20 -1.03
N ILE A 42 8.16 2.01 -0.65
CA ILE A 42 7.66 1.30 0.53
C ILE A 42 8.83 1.18 1.51
N VAL A 43 8.56 1.49 2.76
CA VAL A 43 9.49 1.28 3.88
C VAL A 43 8.74 0.54 4.97
N GLY A 44 9.24 -0.62 5.35
CA GLY A 44 8.75 -1.40 6.48
C GLY A 44 9.92 -1.77 7.39
N THR A 45 9.78 -1.55 8.69
CA THR A 45 10.80 -1.96 9.66
C THR A 45 10.21 -2.22 11.02
N THR A 46 10.74 -3.23 11.71
CA THR A 46 10.47 -3.52 13.12
C THR A 46 11.65 -3.16 14.02
N THR A 47 12.73 -2.58 13.47
CA THR A 47 13.94 -2.22 14.23
C THR A 47 13.77 -0.91 15.02
N PHE A 48 12.67 -0.19 14.83
CA PHE A 48 12.43 1.07 15.50
C PHE A 48 12.08 0.84 16.99
N PRO A 49 12.79 1.47 17.96
CA PRO A 49 12.69 1.12 19.37
C PRO A 49 11.43 1.63 20.08
N LYS A 50 10.57 2.36 19.40
CA LYS A 50 9.30 2.91 19.92
C LYS A 50 8.13 2.41 19.08
N ASN A 51 6.92 2.73 19.48
CA ASN A 51 5.72 2.39 18.73
C ASN A 51 5.88 2.81 17.27
N ALA A 52 5.71 1.85 16.38
CA ALA A 52 5.81 2.06 14.95
C ALA A 52 4.76 3.07 14.48
N TYR A 53 5.16 3.94 13.59
CA TYR A 53 4.25 4.81 12.86
C TYR A 53 3.86 4.12 11.56
N PHE A 54 2.61 4.25 11.22
CA PHE A 54 2.14 3.98 9.87
C PHE A 54 1.86 5.32 9.21
N SER A 55 2.45 5.58 8.06
CA SER A 55 2.10 6.71 7.22
C SER A 55 1.98 6.28 5.77
N ALA A 56 1.11 6.96 5.03
CA ALA A 56 1.01 6.82 3.59
C ALA A 56 0.84 8.20 2.97
N GLU A 57 1.63 8.48 1.95
CA GLU A 57 1.58 9.74 1.23
C GLU A 57 1.36 9.47 -0.26
N VAL A 58 0.47 10.24 -0.87
CA VAL A 58 0.24 10.23 -2.31
C VAL A 58 0.32 11.67 -2.81
N HIS A 59 1.22 11.91 -3.76
CA HIS A 59 1.43 13.21 -4.39
C HIS A 59 1.01 13.15 -5.85
N GLY A 60 0.02 13.94 -6.20
CA GLY A 60 -0.47 14.10 -7.57
C GLY A 60 -0.21 15.51 -8.09
N THR A 61 -0.45 15.72 -9.37
CA THR A 61 -0.27 17.04 -10.03
C THR A 61 -1.31 18.08 -9.59
N GLU A 62 -2.45 17.64 -9.07
CA GLU A 62 -3.54 18.52 -8.61
C GLU A 62 -3.67 18.57 -7.09
N GLY A 63 -2.90 17.76 -6.38
CA GLY A 63 -2.93 17.72 -4.92
C GLY A 63 -2.35 16.44 -4.36
N GLY A 64 -2.47 16.26 -3.06
CA GLY A 64 -1.95 15.09 -2.36
C GLY A 64 -2.73 14.74 -1.10
N ILE A 65 -2.47 13.56 -0.59
CA ILE A 65 -3.04 13.04 0.64
C ILE A 65 -1.89 12.51 1.52
N LEU A 66 -1.88 12.90 2.78
CA LEU A 66 -1.05 12.32 3.83
C LEU A 66 -1.97 11.64 4.85
N ILE A 67 -1.76 10.37 5.08
CA ILE A 67 -2.39 9.59 6.16
C ILE A 67 -1.29 9.29 7.17
N ASP A 68 -1.47 9.71 8.41
CA ASP A 68 -0.49 9.50 9.47
C ASP A 68 -1.18 8.95 10.72
N ALA A 69 -0.92 7.69 11.04
CA ALA A 69 -1.49 7.05 12.21
C ALA A 69 -0.95 7.59 13.55
N ALA A 70 0.19 8.31 13.55
CA ALA A 70 0.68 9.02 14.72
C ALA A 70 -0.18 10.24 15.09
N LEU A 71 -0.98 10.72 14.14
CA LEU A 71 -1.88 11.86 14.27
C LEU A 71 -3.35 11.43 14.34
N ASP A 72 -3.66 10.36 15.07
CA ASP A 72 -5.02 9.80 15.25
C ASP A 72 -5.66 9.15 13.99
N GLY A 73 -4.88 8.91 12.94
CA GLY A 73 -5.36 8.36 11.68
C GLY A 73 -6.04 9.39 10.78
N THR A 74 -5.94 10.68 11.09
CA THR A 74 -6.53 11.75 10.30
C THR A 74 -5.81 11.87 8.96
N ALA A 75 -6.57 11.92 7.87
CA ALA A 75 -6.03 12.26 6.56
C ALA A 75 -5.92 13.79 6.42
N ARG A 76 -4.79 14.25 5.88
CA ARG A 76 -4.59 15.64 5.47
C ARG A 76 -4.60 15.71 3.95
N TYR A 77 -5.29 16.71 3.43
CA TYR A 77 -5.42 16.93 2.00
C TYR A 77 -4.65 18.18 1.60
N PHE A 78 -3.96 18.11 0.47
CA PHE A 78 -3.20 19.22 -0.11
C PHE A 78 -3.68 19.44 -1.55
N GLY A 79 -4.17 20.61 -1.86
CA GLY A 79 -4.69 20.98 -3.17
C GLY A 79 -6.02 21.73 -3.05
N ASP A 80 -6.34 22.50 -4.07
CA ASP A 80 -7.54 23.33 -4.10
C ASP A 80 -8.79 22.45 -4.17
N ASP A 81 -9.74 22.68 -3.25
CA ASP A 81 -11.05 22.02 -3.16
C ASP A 81 -11.01 20.48 -3.03
N LEU A 82 -9.86 19.86 -2.77
CA LEU A 82 -9.74 18.41 -2.70
C LEU A 82 -10.58 17.82 -1.56
N GLU A 83 -10.56 18.44 -0.39
CA GLU A 83 -11.36 18.02 0.77
C GLU A 83 -12.86 18.07 0.46
N GLN A 84 -13.33 19.12 -0.22
CA GLN A 84 -14.74 19.27 -0.62
C GLN A 84 -15.12 18.23 -1.68
N LYS A 85 -14.25 17.99 -2.65
CA LYS A 85 -14.45 16.94 -3.68
C LYS A 85 -14.57 15.55 -3.06
N LEU A 86 -13.72 15.25 -2.07
CA LEU A 86 -13.75 13.96 -1.37
C LEU A 86 -15.00 13.83 -0.46
N ALA A 87 -15.41 14.88 0.22
CA ALA A 87 -16.62 14.90 1.02
C ALA A 87 -17.90 14.69 0.20
N ALA A 88 -17.86 15.03 -1.09
CA ALA A 88 -18.97 14.82 -2.02
C ALA A 88 -19.08 13.37 -2.54
N ILE A 89 -18.09 12.51 -2.28
CA ILE A 89 -18.13 11.11 -2.67
C ILE A 89 -19.01 10.35 -1.69
N ASP A 90 -20.10 9.82 -2.17
CA ASP A 90 -20.94 8.92 -1.37
C ASP A 90 -20.20 7.60 -1.13
N ASN A 91 -19.90 7.31 0.12
CA ASN A 91 -19.27 6.07 0.54
C ASN A 91 -20.07 5.41 1.67
N PRO A 92 -21.10 4.61 1.32
CA PRO A 92 -21.99 3.99 2.30
C PRO A 92 -21.34 2.88 3.14
N ILE A 93 -20.13 2.44 2.76
CA ILE A 93 -19.40 1.36 3.45
C ILE A 93 -18.18 1.96 4.15
N HIS A 94 -18.16 1.91 5.47
CA HIS A 94 -17.14 2.54 6.31
C HIS A 94 -16.04 1.57 6.77
N ASN A 95 -16.30 0.25 6.72
CA ASN A 95 -15.33 -0.75 7.15
C ASN A 95 -15.55 -2.11 6.44
N ILE A 96 -14.57 -2.99 6.57
CA ILE A 96 -14.56 -4.30 5.93
C ILE A 96 -15.69 -5.22 6.43
N VAL A 97 -16.15 -5.07 7.67
CA VAL A 97 -17.24 -5.89 8.24
C VAL A 97 -18.56 -5.52 7.56
N GLU A 98 -18.83 -4.23 7.37
CA GLU A 98 -20.01 -3.76 6.64
C GLU A 98 -20.00 -4.21 5.19
N ASP A 99 -18.84 -4.21 4.54
CA ASP A 99 -18.67 -4.72 3.17
C ASP A 99 -19.07 -6.20 3.08
N ILE A 100 -18.54 -7.03 4.00
CA ILE A 100 -18.87 -8.46 4.07
C ILE A 100 -20.37 -8.66 4.36
N VAL A 101 -20.94 -7.95 5.32
CA VAL A 101 -22.36 -8.05 5.66
C VAL A 101 -23.22 -7.68 4.46
N SER A 102 -22.91 -6.60 3.77
CA SER A 102 -23.63 -6.18 2.56
C SER A 102 -23.52 -7.21 1.44
N ALA A 103 -22.34 -7.78 1.23
CA ALA A 103 -22.15 -8.84 0.25
C ALA A 103 -23.02 -10.08 0.56
N VAL A 104 -23.06 -10.50 1.82
CA VAL A 104 -23.85 -11.69 2.25
C VAL A 104 -25.35 -11.43 2.24
N THR A 105 -25.79 -10.26 2.71
CA THR A 105 -27.22 -9.98 2.90
C THR A 105 -27.90 -9.38 1.68
N GLN A 106 -27.18 -8.64 0.87
CA GLN A 106 -27.71 -7.87 -0.26
C GLN A 106 -27.17 -8.34 -1.62
N GLY A 107 -26.17 -9.26 -1.62
CA GLY A 107 -25.53 -9.73 -2.85
C GLY A 107 -24.64 -8.71 -3.54
N THR A 108 -24.14 -7.71 -2.80
CA THR A 108 -23.22 -6.72 -3.35
C THR A 108 -21.83 -7.36 -3.60
N GLN A 109 -21.09 -6.80 -4.54
CA GLN A 109 -19.71 -7.24 -4.75
C GLN A 109 -18.81 -6.71 -3.64
N LEU A 110 -17.93 -7.58 -3.10
CA LEU A 110 -16.89 -7.17 -2.16
C LEU A 110 -15.94 -6.16 -2.80
N ARG A 111 -15.57 -5.12 -2.07
CA ARG A 111 -14.55 -4.15 -2.49
C ARG A 111 -13.14 -4.71 -2.40
N VAL A 112 -12.91 -5.55 -1.40
CA VAL A 112 -11.64 -6.25 -1.20
C VAL A 112 -11.92 -7.74 -1.20
N ASP A 113 -11.83 -8.33 -2.38
CA ASP A 113 -12.01 -9.76 -2.58
C ASP A 113 -10.65 -10.51 -2.58
N GLY A 114 -10.70 -11.80 -2.89
CA GLY A 114 -9.49 -12.63 -2.97
C GLY A 114 -8.53 -12.21 -4.10
N VAL A 115 -9.03 -11.57 -5.14
CA VAL A 115 -8.19 -11.05 -6.24
C VAL A 115 -7.37 -9.88 -5.75
N GLU A 116 -7.98 -8.94 -5.02
CA GLU A 116 -7.26 -7.82 -4.38
C GLU A 116 -6.24 -8.31 -3.35
N GLY A 117 -6.61 -9.30 -2.53
CA GLY A 117 -5.67 -9.92 -1.59
C GLY A 117 -4.47 -10.55 -2.30
N ARG A 118 -4.70 -11.26 -3.40
CA ARG A 118 -3.63 -11.85 -4.22
C ARG A 118 -2.68 -10.80 -4.80
N ARG A 119 -3.17 -9.64 -5.22
CA ARG A 119 -2.32 -8.54 -5.73
C ARG A 119 -1.30 -8.08 -4.68
N THR A 120 -1.72 -7.97 -3.43
CA THR A 120 -0.83 -7.61 -2.32
C THR A 120 0.25 -8.66 -2.10
N VAL A 121 -0.13 -9.95 -2.09
CA VAL A 121 0.83 -11.07 -1.95
C VAL A 121 1.81 -11.07 -3.12
N ALA A 122 1.35 -10.91 -4.35
CA ALA A 122 2.21 -10.86 -5.53
C ALA A 122 3.25 -9.73 -5.46
N LEU A 123 2.87 -8.57 -4.91
CA LEU A 123 3.82 -7.47 -4.69
C LEU A 123 4.89 -7.85 -3.66
N LEU A 124 4.50 -8.43 -2.52
CA LEU A 124 5.44 -8.86 -1.48
C LEU A 124 6.41 -9.92 -2.01
N GLU A 125 5.91 -10.94 -2.69
CA GLU A 125 6.75 -11.98 -3.31
C GLU A 125 7.72 -11.40 -4.35
N THR A 126 7.27 -10.42 -5.13
CA THR A 126 8.15 -9.74 -6.10
C THR A 126 9.23 -8.91 -5.39
N ILE A 127 8.92 -8.27 -4.26
CA ILE A 127 9.91 -7.56 -3.43
C ILE A 127 10.99 -8.54 -2.94
N TYR A 128 10.61 -9.69 -2.38
CA TYR A 128 11.56 -10.70 -1.92
C TYR A 128 12.40 -11.28 -3.07
N ALA A 129 11.78 -11.59 -4.19
CA ALA A 129 12.48 -12.10 -5.37
C ALA A 129 13.48 -11.08 -5.91
N SER A 130 13.09 -9.82 -5.99
CA SER A 130 13.94 -8.70 -6.40
C SER A 130 15.12 -8.50 -5.45
N SER A 131 14.88 -8.53 -4.14
CA SER A 131 15.91 -8.45 -3.12
C SER A 131 16.95 -9.57 -3.28
N LYS A 132 16.50 -10.80 -3.45
CA LYS A 132 17.35 -11.97 -3.66
C LYS A 132 18.14 -11.89 -4.96
N ALA A 133 17.51 -11.44 -6.04
CA ALA A 133 18.13 -11.30 -7.35
C ALA A 133 19.00 -10.03 -7.48
N ARG A 134 18.86 -9.07 -6.56
CA ARG A 134 19.48 -7.74 -6.58
C ARG A 134 19.24 -6.98 -7.89
N THR A 135 18.02 -7.10 -8.39
CA THR A 135 17.61 -6.46 -9.65
C THR A 135 16.13 -6.14 -9.61
N ALA A 136 15.71 -5.15 -10.39
CA ALA A 136 14.30 -4.85 -10.56
C ALA A 136 13.60 -5.97 -11.36
N LEU A 137 12.39 -6.32 -10.94
CA LEU A 137 11.56 -7.35 -11.57
C LEU A 137 10.19 -6.78 -11.95
N ALA A 138 9.59 -7.34 -13.00
CA ALA A 138 8.19 -7.07 -13.28
C ALA A 138 7.30 -7.65 -12.17
N LEU A 139 6.17 -6.98 -11.88
CA LEU A 139 5.22 -7.48 -10.90
C LEU A 139 4.71 -8.88 -11.30
N GLY A 140 4.73 -9.81 -10.36
CA GLY A 140 4.30 -11.19 -10.59
C GLY A 140 5.32 -12.09 -11.31
N ALA A 141 6.53 -11.63 -11.57
CA ALA A 141 7.59 -12.45 -12.18
C ALA A 141 8.07 -13.61 -11.30
N ALA A 142 7.67 -13.61 -10.03
CA ALA A 142 8.02 -14.65 -9.05
C ALA A 142 6.92 -15.73 -8.88
N LEU A 143 5.75 -15.56 -9.51
CA LEU A 143 4.59 -16.46 -9.39
C LEU A 143 4.61 -17.57 -10.45
#